data_45d9bfaab580e3b0e1382634c46666f5
#
_entry.id   45d9bfaab580e3b0e1382634c46666f5
#
_cell.length_a   1.000
_cell.length_b   1.000
_cell.length_c   1.000
_cell.angle_alpha   90.00
_cell.angle_beta   90.00
_cell.angle_gamma   90.00
#
_symmetry.space_group_name_H-M   'P 1'
#
loop_
_entity.id
_entity.type
_entity.pdbx_description
1 polymer ?
#
loop_
_entity_poly.entity_id
_entity_poly.type
_entity_poly.pdbx_seq_one_letter_code
_entity_poly.pdbx_strand_id
1 'polypeptide(L)'
;FGSLGSTSVASQATPRPAVADSIRGFSATAAGRERVLEAELARTLSRDSTGAWFKFLTDEPHPAGSVRNKELADYIAERYRAWGLDHVQLHRYDVLLPWPREVKVTMTAPTVYEATLREDAYPQDPHSAKDPGITYLGMSASGDVTGELVYASSGNPSDYDWLEAQGVDLKGKIALVRYSVPYSYRGFKALTAEKRGLKALLIYSDPAEDGFKKGKTFPDGPWGPES
;
A
#
# COMPACT_ATOMS: atom_id res chain seq x y z
N PHE A 1 2.43 11.48 81.68
CA PHE A 1 3.01 11.12 80.37
C PHE A 1 2.10 11.67 79.28
N GLY A 2 2.51 12.80 78.67
CA GLY A 2 1.72 13.58 77.73
C GLY A 2 1.81 12.99 76.35
N SER A 3 0.64 12.84 75.71
CA SER A 3 0.48 12.47 74.31
C SER A 3 0.60 13.75 73.45
N LEU A 4 1.64 13.83 72.61
CA LEU A 4 1.79 14.85 71.58
C LEU A 4 0.93 14.49 70.39
N GLY A 5 -0.17 15.20 70.17
CA GLY A 5 -1.00 15.09 69.00
C GLY A 5 -0.30 15.70 67.76
N SER A 6 0.03 14.90 66.76
CA SER A 6 0.53 15.36 65.47
C SER A 6 -0.63 15.90 64.64
N THR A 7 -0.72 17.23 64.47
CA THR A 7 -1.59 17.86 63.48
C THR A 7 -0.97 17.75 62.12
N SER A 8 -1.51 16.87 61.27
CA SER A 8 -1.20 16.76 59.85
C SER A 8 -1.79 17.97 59.13
N VAL A 9 -0.95 18.89 58.66
CA VAL A 9 -1.33 19.96 57.74
C VAL A 9 -1.51 19.37 56.36
N ALA A 10 -2.74 19.13 55.95
CA ALA A 10 -3.05 18.75 54.57
C ALA A 10 -2.71 19.93 53.65
N SER A 11 -1.65 19.78 52.90
CA SER A 11 -1.29 20.69 51.80
C SER A 11 -2.42 20.67 50.79
N GLN A 12 -3.22 21.72 50.73
CA GLN A 12 -4.18 21.92 49.62
C GLN A 12 -3.37 22.22 48.37
N ALA A 13 -3.22 21.21 47.50
CA ALA A 13 -2.71 21.41 46.16
C ALA A 13 -3.66 22.41 45.46
N THR A 14 -3.16 23.60 45.17
CA THR A 14 -3.85 24.56 44.29
C THR A 14 -4.17 23.84 42.99
N PRO A 15 -5.42 23.85 42.49
CA PRO A 15 -5.76 23.26 41.23
C PRO A 15 -4.88 23.93 40.17
N ARG A 16 -4.08 23.11 39.50
CA ARG A 16 -3.30 23.53 38.34
C ARG A 16 -4.32 24.16 37.38
N PRO A 17 -4.16 25.43 36.94
CA PRO A 17 -5.08 25.98 35.95
C PRO A 17 -5.11 24.99 34.79
N ALA A 18 -6.30 24.58 34.37
CA ALA A 18 -6.50 23.81 33.18
C ALA A 18 -5.61 24.45 32.10
N VAL A 19 -4.73 23.69 31.47
CA VAL A 19 -3.89 24.16 30.37
C VAL A 19 -4.87 24.85 29.44
N ALA A 20 -4.87 26.18 29.50
CA ALA A 20 -5.84 27.00 28.80
C ALA A 20 -5.83 26.50 27.33
N ASP A 21 -6.97 26.49 26.70
CA ASP A 21 -7.25 26.23 25.31
C ASP A 21 -6.39 27.04 24.32
N SER A 22 -5.11 27.13 24.57
CA SER A 22 -4.17 27.87 23.77
C SER A 22 -3.68 26.99 22.60
N ILE A 23 -3.84 27.51 21.42
CA ILE A 23 -3.23 26.94 20.20
C ILE A 23 -1.94 27.72 19.96
N ARG A 24 -0.82 27.04 19.85
CA ARG A 24 0.47 27.69 19.65
C ARG A 24 0.44 28.55 18.37
N GLY A 25 0.80 29.82 18.52
CA GLY A 25 0.78 30.81 17.44
C GLY A 25 -0.53 31.60 17.31
N PHE A 26 -1.53 31.30 18.12
CA PHE A 26 -2.81 32.02 18.13
C PHE A 26 -2.97 32.89 19.36
N SER A 27 -3.60 34.06 19.22
CA SER A 27 -4.13 34.77 20.37
C SER A 27 -5.30 33.99 21.00
N ALA A 28 -5.65 34.26 22.27
CA ALA A 28 -6.76 33.56 22.92
C ALA A 28 -8.08 33.67 22.13
N THR A 29 -8.38 34.83 21.58
CA THR A 29 -9.58 35.07 20.78
C THR A 29 -9.51 34.32 19.45
N ALA A 30 -8.33 34.25 18.78
CA ALA A 30 -8.15 33.52 17.54
C ALA A 30 -8.20 32.01 17.79
N ALA A 31 -7.63 31.52 18.89
CA ALA A 31 -7.74 30.11 19.29
C ALA A 31 -9.19 29.67 19.51
N GLY A 32 -10.00 30.53 20.14
CA GLY A 32 -11.43 30.27 20.34
C GLY A 32 -12.18 30.12 18.99
N ARG A 33 -11.91 31.00 18.03
CA ARG A 33 -12.50 30.90 16.68
C ARG A 33 -12.03 29.67 15.95
N GLU A 34 -10.75 29.35 16.03
CA GLU A 34 -10.18 28.14 15.40
C GLU A 34 -10.86 26.87 15.90
N ARG A 35 -11.08 26.76 17.21
CA ARG A 35 -11.78 25.58 17.75
C ARG A 35 -13.22 25.45 17.27
N VAL A 36 -13.91 26.55 17.02
CA VAL A 36 -15.24 26.52 16.42
C VAL A 36 -15.17 25.98 15.02
N LEU A 37 -14.20 26.44 14.20
CA LEU A 37 -13.98 25.93 12.83
C LEU A 37 -13.58 24.47 12.82
N GLU A 38 -12.68 24.04 13.71
CA GLU A 38 -12.30 22.62 13.86
C GLU A 38 -13.52 21.74 14.21
N ALA A 39 -14.37 22.22 15.13
CA ALA A 39 -15.59 21.49 15.50
C ALA A 39 -16.62 21.45 14.36
N GLU A 40 -16.74 22.49 13.55
CA GLU A 40 -17.59 22.49 12.35
C GLU A 40 -17.03 21.53 11.31
N LEU A 41 -15.74 21.56 11.03
CA LEU A 41 -15.09 20.63 10.13
C LEU A 41 -15.29 19.18 10.57
N ALA A 42 -15.09 18.89 11.87
CA ALA A 42 -15.31 17.54 12.40
C ALA A 42 -16.75 17.04 12.19
N ARG A 43 -17.75 17.92 12.22
CA ARG A 43 -19.15 17.56 11.95
C ARG A 43 -19.44 17.28 10.48
N THR A 44 -18.63 17.79 9.56
CA THR A 44 -18.78 17.51 8.13
C THR A 44 -18.25 16.13 7.75
N LEU A 45 -17.40 15.52 8.58
CA LEU A 45 -16.86 14.20 8.33
C LEU A 45 -17.95 13.13 8.52
N SER A 46 -18.22 12.40 7.48
CA SER A 46 -19.18 11.29 7.49
C SER A 46 -18.47 9.97 7.20
N ARG A 47 -18.44 9.08 8.18
CA ARG A 47 -17.89 7.73 8.02
C ARG A 47 -18.59 6.97 6.90
N ASP A 48 -19.91 7.07 6.83
CA ASP A 48 -20.72 6.34 5.85
C ASP A 48 -20.47 6.87 4.43
N SER A 49 -20.41 8.19 4.26
CA SER A 49 -20.09 8.80 2.97
C SER A 49 -18.68 8.46 2.53
N THR A 50 -17.70 8.51 3.43
CA THR A 50 -16.31 8.13 3.14
C THR A 50 -16.21 6.68 2.71
N GLY A 51 -16.88 5.77 3.42
CA GLY A 51 -16.92 4.36 3.07
C GLY A 51 -17.58 4.11 1.71
N ALA A 52 -18.72 4.77 1.43
CA ALA A 52 -19.41 4.66 0.15
C ALA A 52 -18.56 5.17 -1.03
N TRP A 53 -17.89 6.31 -0.88
CA TRP A 53 -17.00 6.84 -1.91
C TRP A 53 -15.77 5.96 -2.11
N PHE A 54 -15.17 5.49 -1.03
CA PHE A 54 -14.03 4.57 -1.11
C PHE A 54 -14.42 3.32 -1.89
N LYS A 55 -15.53 2.68 -1.53
CA LYS A 55 -16.04 1.51 -2.23
C LYS A 55 -16.25 1.78 -3.72
N PHE A 56 -16.95 2.86 -4.06
CA PHE A 56 -17.24 3.20 -5.46
C PHE A 56 -15.97 3.47 -6.28
N LEU A 57 -14.97 4.10 -5.66
CA LEU A 57 -13.71 4.45 -6.34
C LEU A 57 -12.77 3.25 -6.50
N THR A 58 -12.95 2.17 -5.74
CA THR A 58 -12.02 1.04 -5.69
C THR A 58 -12.64 -0.31 -6.04
N ASP A 59 -13.93 -0.38 -6.34
CA ASP A 59 -14.65 -1.64 -6.56
C ASP A 59 -14.30 -2.36 -7.86
N GLU A 60 -13.70 -1.67 -8.83
CA GLU A 60 -13.31 -2.23 -10.11
C GLU A 60 -11.88 -1.87 -10.49
N PRO A 61 -11.15 -2.75 -11.21
CA PRO A 61 -9.88 -2.40 -11.82
C PRO A 61 -10.02 -1.19 -12.74
N HIS A 62 -9.17 -0.20 -12.58
CA HIS A 62 -9.20 1.04 -13.34
C HIS A 62 -7.81 1.54 -13.77
N PRO A 63 -7.07 0.72 -14.56
CA PRO A 63 -5.76 1.13 -15.05
C PRO A 63 -5.82 2.48 -15.76
N ALA A 64 -4.74 3.24 -15.71
CA ALA A 64 -4.66 4.54 -16.36
C ALA A 64 -5.03 4.44 -17.84
N GLY A 65 -5.91 5.34 -18.31
CA GLY A 65 -6.42 5.35 -19.68
C GLY A 65 -7.58 4.41 -19.98
N SER A 66 -8.03 3.59 -19.02
CA SER A 66 -9.22 2.76 -19.18
C SER A 66 -10.50 3.58 -19.16
N VAL A 67 -11.59 2.98 -19.67
CA VAL A 67 -12.94 3.61 -19.61
C VAL A 67 -13.33 3.88 -18.16
N ARG A 68 -13.12 2.90 -17.28
CA ARG A 68 -13.43 3.06 -15.84
C ARG A 68 -12.63 4.18 -15.19
N ASN A 69 -11.35 4.35 -15.54
CA ASN A 69 -10.54 5.46 -15.04
C ASN A 69 -11.12 6.82 -15.44
N LYS A 70 -11.62 6.94 -16.69
CA LYS A 70 -12.31 8.18 -17.16
C LYS A 70 -13.61 8.43 -16.38
N GLU A 71 -14.44 7.41 -16.19
CA GLU A 71 -15.69 7.51 -15.42
C GLU A 71 -15.44 7.99 -13.99
N LEU A 72 -14.41 7.46 -13.34
CA LEU A 72 -14.03 7.90 -12.00
C LEU A 72 -13.54 9.35 -11.96
N ALA A 73 -12.79 9.78 -12.96
CA ALA A 73 -12.37 11.17 -13.08
C ALA A 73 -13.58 12.13 -13.26
N ASP A 74 -14.54 11.76 -14.09
CA ASP A 74 -15.78 12.52 -14.28
C ASP A 74 -16.58 12.57 -12.97
N TYR A 75 -16.75 11.44 -12.31
CA TYR A 75 -17.44 11.36 -11.03
C TYR A 75 -16.81 12.28 -9.97
N ILE A 76 -15.48 12.27 -9.83
CA ILE A 76 -14.77 13.15 -8.89
C ILE A 76 -15.02 14.62 -9.22
N ALA A 77 -14.94 14.98 -10.51
CA ALA A 77 -15.20 16.35 -10.95
C ALA A 77 -16.64 16.81 -10.68
N GLU A 78 -17.62 15.92 -10.86
CA GLU A 78 -19.01 16.18 -10.52
C GLU A 78 -19.21 16.38 -9.02
N ARG A 79 -18.58 15.54 -8.19
CA ARG A 79 -18.64 15.70 -6.73
C ARG A 79 -18.06 17.03 -6.28
N TYR A 80 -16.91 17.41 -6.81
CA TYR A 80 -16.30 18.71 -6.49
C TYR A 80 -17.22 19.88 -6.83
N ARG A 81 -17.84 19.87 -8.00
CA ARG A 81 -18.83 20.90 -8.37
C ARG A 81 -20.04 20.90 -7.44
N ALA A 82 -20.55 19.71 -7.11
CA ALA A 82 -21.70 19.58 -6.21
C ALA A 82 -21.39 20.08 -4.78
N TRP A 83 -20.14 20.04 -4.36
CA TRP A 83 -19.67 20.59 -3.08
C TRP A 83 -19.36 22.09 -3.15
N GLY A 84 -19.57 22.72 -4.28
CA GLY A 84 -19.40 24.16 -4.45
C GLY A 84 -17.94 24.59 -4.72
N LEU A 85 -17.07 23.68 -5.16
CA LEU A 85 -15.73 24.08 -5.59
C LEU A 85 -15.81 24.78 -6.93
N ASP A 86 -15.16 25.94 -7.02
CA ASP A 86 -15.03 26.72 -8.24
C ASP A 86 -13.92 26.14 -9.15
N HIS A 87 -14.03 26.44 -10.44
CA HIS A 87 -12.98 26.15 -11.44
C HIS A 87 -12.53 24.68 -11.53
N VAL A 88 -13.46 23.73 -11.32
CA VAL A 88 -13.18 22.31 -11.49
C VAL A 88 -12.92 21.97 -12.94
N GLN A 89 -11.71 21.59 -13.28
CA GLN A 89 -11.26 21.26 -14.63
C GLN A 89 -10.67 19.86 -14.68
N LEU A 90 -10.92 19.14 -15.77
CA LEU A 90 -10.26 17.88 -16.10
C LEU A 90 -9.17 18.14 -17.14
N HIS A 91 -7.94 17.84 -16.79
CA HIS A 91 -6.81 17.95 -17.71
C HIS A 91 -6.50 16.57 -18.30
N ARG A 92 -6.49 16.48 -19.62
CA ARG A 92 -6.10 15.28 -20.34
C ARG A 92 -4.65 15.37 -20.76
N TYR A 93 -3.90 14.30 -20.54
CA TYR A 93 -2.51 14.17 -20.95
C TYR A 93 -2.34 12.88 -21.74
N ASP A 94 -1.60 12.96 -22.85
CA ASP A 94 -1.12 11.77 -23.54
C ASP A 94 0.18 11.33 -22.86
N VAL A 95 0.21 10.09 -22.38
CA VAL A 95 1.33 9.56 -21.61
C VAL A 95 1.79 8.22 -22.19
N LEU A 96 3.10 7.95 -22.10
CA LEU A 96 3.66 6.66 -22.45
C LEU A 96 3.62 5.76 -21.20
N LEU A 97 2.86 4.67 -21.28
CA LEU A 97 2.75 3.68 -20.21
C LEU A 97 3.31 2.33 -20.70
N PRO A 98 3.97 1.57 -19.82
CA PRO A 98 4.31 0.18 -20.13
C PRO A 98 3.02 -0.63 -20.25
N TRP A 99 2.93 -1.43 -21.30
CA TRP A 99 1.79 -2.32 -21.52
C TRP A 99 2.29 -3.67 -22.00
N PRO A 100 2.09 -4.76 -21.21
CA PRO A 100 2.52 -6.09 -21.60
C PRO A 100 1.65 -6.59 -22.75
N ARG A 101 2.30 -7.19 -23.75
CA ARG A 101 1.59 -7.92 -24.83
C ARG A 101 1.50 -9.39 -24.51
N GLU A 102 2.57 -9.94 -23.96
CA GLU A 102 2.70 -11.30 -23.52
C GLU A 102 3.64 -11.39 -22.34
N VAL A 103 3.27 -12.16 -21.33
CA VAL A 103 4.16 -12.53 -20.22
C VAL A 103 3.99 -14.02 -19.99
N LYS A 104 5.11 -14.74 -19.96
CA LYS A 104 5.13 -16.18 -19.73
C LYS A 104 6.25 -16.54 -18.77
N VAL A 105 5.95 -17.38 -17.80
CA VAL A 105 6.94 -17.94 -16.87
C VAL A 105 6.79 -19.45 -16.86
N THR A 106 7.85 -20.14 -17.27
CA THR A 106 7.86 -21.60 -17.37
C THR A 106 9.06 -22.16 -16.63
N MET A 107 8.83 -23.07 -15.70
CA MET A 107 9.87 -23.92 -15.14
C MET A 107 10.08 -25.10 -16.11
N THR A 108 11.30 -25.30 -16.59
CA THR A 108 11.63 -26.36 -17.56
C THR A 108 12.25 -27.60 -16.91
N ALA A 109 12.78 -27.45 -15.71
CA ALA A 109 13.39 -28.52 -14.91
C ALA A 109 13.23 -28.20 -13.41
N PRO A 110 13.17 -29.20 -12.51
CA PRO A 110 13.19 -30.65 -12.76
C PRO A 110 11.90 -31.20 -13.37
N THR A 111 10.80 -30.44 -13.30
CA THR A 111 9.50 -30.74 -13.92
C THR A 111 9.03 -29.56 -14.74
N VAL A 112 8.29 -29.81 -15.79
CA VAL A 112 7.68 -28.72 -16.57
C VAL A 112 6.49 -28.17 -15.81
N TYR A 113 6.49 -26.85 -15.57
CA TYR A 113 5.40 -26.14 -14.93
C TYR A 113 5.25 -24.77 -15.60
N GLU A 114 4.04 -24.40 -15.96
CA GLU A 114 3.70 -23.09 -16.50
C GLU A 114 2.89 -22.32 -15.48
N ALA A 115 3.38 -21.16 -15.08
CA ALA A 115 2.68 -20.29 -14.11
C ALA A 115 1.46 -19.65 -14.79
N THR A 116 0.35 -19.61 -14.07
CA THR A 116 -0.90 -19.02 -14.56
C THR A 116 -0.81 -17.51 -14.73
N LEU A 117 0.01 -16.83 -13.93
CA LEU A 117 0.16 -15.38 -13.88
C LEU A 117 -1.18 -14.65 -13.67
N ARG A 118 -2.11 -15.31 -13.03
CA ARG A 118 -3.44 -14.80 -12.70
C ARG A 118 -3.74 -15.13 -11.24
N GLU A 119 -4.40 -14.20 -10.59
CA GLU A 119 -4.91 -14.37 -9.24
C GLU A 119 -6.27 -15.07 -9.27
N ASP A 120 -6.56 -15.85 -8.24
CA ASP A 120 -7.87 -16.45 -8.08
C ASP A 120 -8.91 -15.39 -7.68
N ALA A 121 -10.14 -15.56 -8.18
CA ALA A 121 -11.23 -14.68 -7.79
C ALA A 121 -11.59 -14.89 -6.32
N TYR A 122 -11.78 -13.80 -5.59
CA TYR A 122 -12.23 -13.82 -4.20
C TYR A 122 -13.77 -13.89 -4.15
N PRO A 123 -14.36 -14.98 -3.64
CA PRO A 123 -15.80 -15.24 -3.77
C PRO A 123 -16.71 -14.17 -3.13
N GLN A 124 -16.20 -13.46 -2.11
CA GLN A 124 -16.93 -12.39 -1.43
C GLN A 124 -16.89 -11.05 -2.17
N ASP A 125 -16.02 -10.93 -3.18
CA ASP A 125 -15.92 -9.76 -4.03
C ASP A 125 -16.15 -10.13 -5.49
N PRO A 126 -17.36 -9.87 -6.03
CA PRO A 126 -17.68 -10.20 -7.42
C PRO A 126 -16.84 -9.44 -8.45
N HIS A 127 -16.22 -8.32 -8.05
CA HIS A 127 -15.35 -7.54 -8.92
C HIS A 127 -13.95 -8.13 -9.03
N SER A 128 -13.53 -8.97 -8.09
CA SER A 128 -12.24 -9.68 -8.15
C SER A 128 -12.14 -10.68 -9.31
N ALA A 129 -13.29 -11.12 -9.85
CA ALA A 129 -13.34 -11.97 -11.04
C ALA A 129 -13.10 -11.18 -12.36
N LYS A 130 -13.11 -9.85 -12.33
CA LYS A 130 -12.79 -9.03 -13.49
C LYS A 130 -11.30 -9.10 -13.77
N ASP A 131 -10.96 -9.43 -15.02
CA ASP A 131 -9.56 -9.55 -15.44
C ASP A 131 -8.84 -8.20 -15.35
N PRO A 132 -7.87 -8.04 -14.43
CA PRO A 132 -7.08 -6.82 -14.32
C PRO A 132 -6.04 -6.69 -15.45
N GLY A 133 -5.95 -7.67 -16.34
CA GLY A 133 -4.95 -7.77 -17.40
C GLY A 133 -3.80 -8.73 -17.05
N ILE A 134 -2.74 -8.65 -17.83
CA ILE A 134 -1.56 -9.49 -17.65
C ILE A 134 -0.75 -8.99 -16.44
N THR A 135 -0.41 -9.90 -15.53
CA THR A 135 0.48 -9.60 -14.38
C THR A 135 1.90 -9.31 -14.87
N TYR A 136 2.46 -8.18 -14.50
CA TYR A 136 3.83 -7.79 -14.86
C TYR A 136 4.39 -6.75 -13.90
N LEU A 137 5.71 -6.60 -13.90
CA LEU A 137 6.36 -5.49 -13.23
C LEU A 137 6.50 -4.31 -14.20
N GLY A 138 5.89 -3.18 -13.89
CA GLY A 138 5.94 -1.98 -14.72
C GLY A 138 7.37 -1.55 -15.04
N MET A 139 7.60 -1.05 -16.26
CA MET A 139 8.90 -0.64 -16.79
C MET A 139 9.91 -1.79 -17.00
N SER A 140 9.49 -3.04 -16.93
CA SER A 140 10.32 -4.18 -17.32
C SER A 140 10.67 -4.14 -18.80
N ALA A 141 11.92 -4.48 -19.13
CA ALA A 141 12.34 -4.62 -20.52
C ALA A 141 11.67 -5.82 -21.20
N SER A 142 11.44 -5.72 -22.51
CA SER A 142 11.05 -6.88 -23.32
C SER A 142 12.25 -7.81 -23.48
N GLY A 143 12.01 -9.13 -23.43
CA GLY A 143 13.06 -10.14 -23.59
C GLY A 143 12.53 -11.54 -23.39
N ASP A 144 13.36 -12.52 -23.74
CA ASP A 144 13.17 -13.93 -23.46
C ASP A 144 14.46 -14.45 -22.83
N VAL A 145 14.37 -14.94 -21.60
CA VAL A 145 15.52 -15.37 -20.82
C VAL A 145 15.29 -16.75 -20.19
N THR A 146 16.31 -17.59 -20.26
CA THR A 146 16.36 -18.86 -19.54
C THR A 146 17.57 -18.87 -18.61
N GLY A 147 17.41 -19.38 -17.41
CA GLY A 147 18.47 -19.45 -16.42
C GLY A 147 18.07 -20.30 -15.22
N GLU A 148 19.06 -20.66 -14.42
CA GLU A 148 18.81 -21.27 -13.11
C GLU A 148 18.09 -20.30 -12.20
N LEU A 149 17.14 -20.82 -11.41
CA LEU A 149 16.42 -20.06 -10.40
C LEU A 149 17.20 -20.06 -9.10
N VAL A 150 17.34 -18.89 -8.48
CA VAL A 150 17.88 -18.74 -7.11
C VAL A 150 16.87 -18.04 -6.23
N TYR A 151 16.53 -18.64 -5.10
CA TYR A 151 15.71 -17.99 -4.09
C TYR A 151 16.55 -17.02 -3.27
N ALA A 152 16.22 -15.73 -3.33
CA ALA A 152 16.95 -14.67 -2.67
C ALA A 152 16.12 -13.93 -1.60
N SER A 153 15.31 -14.67 -0.84
CA SER A 153 14.49 -14.15 0.26
C SER A 153 13.73 -12.87 -0.12
N SER A 154 14.07 -11.74 0.47
CA SER A 154 13.45 -10.44 0.17
C SER A 154 14.10 -9.69 -0.99
N GLY A 155 15.20 -10.18 -1.53
CA GLY A 155 15.95 -9.51 -2.61
C GLY A 155 16.60 -8.19 -2.19
N ASN A 156 16.93 -8.04 -0.92
CA ASN A 156 17.72 -6.94 -0.39
C ASN A 156 19.22 -7.20 -0.60
N PRO A 157 20.07 -6.18 -0.56
CA PRO A 157 21.52 -6.37 -0.72
C PRO A 157 22.10 -7.45 0.20
N SER A 158 21.69 -7.48 1.46
CA SER A 158 22.15 -8.47 2.46
C SER A 158 21.79 -9.91 2.13
N ASP A 159 20.65 -10.13 1.44
CA ASP A 159 20.21 -11.47 1.05
C ASP A 159 21.14 -12.02 -0.04
N TYR A 160 21.54 -11.18 -0.99
CA TYR A 160 22.51 -11.55 -2.02
C TYR A 160 23.92 -11.69 -1.47
N ASP A 161 24.34 -10.80 -0.54
CA ASP A 161 25.65 -10.91 0.14
C ASP A 161 25.77 -12.25 0.87
N TRP A 162 24.68 -12.68 1.51
CA TRP A 162 24.63 -13.98 2.18
C TRP A 162 24.78 -15.14 1.18
N LEU A 163 24.07 -15.11 0.06
CA LEU A 163 24.16 -16.15 -0.97
C LEU A 163 25.58 -16.24 -1.56
N GLU A 164 26.20 -15.12 -1.86
CA GLU A 164 27.57 -15.05 -2.38
C GLU A 164 28.57 -15.58 -1.33
N ALA A 165 28.36 -15.27 -0.06
CA ALA A 165 29.19 -15.82 1.04
C ALA A 165 29.06 -17.35 1.20
N GLN A 166 27.92 -17.94 0.75
CA GLN A 166 27.74 -19.39 0.67
C GLN A 166 28.31 -20.00 -0.64
N GLY A 167 28.96 -19.20 -1.47
CA GLY A 167 29.53 -19.66 -2.73
C GLY A 167 28.55 -19.75 -3.90
N VAL A 168 27.37 -19.13 -3.78
CA VAL A 168 26.39 -19.11 -4.88
C VAL A 168 26.79 -18.04 -5.89
N ASP A 169 27.10 -18.45 -7.12
CA ASP A 169 27.27 -17.52 -8.25
C ASP A 169 25.90 -17.05 -8.72
N LEU A 170 25.68 -15.74 -8.65
CA LEU A 170 24.41 -15.10 -9.04
C LEU A 170 24.35 -14.73 -10.52
N LYS A 171 25.51 -14.63 -11.17
CA LYS A 171 25.60 -14.12 -12.54
C LYS A 171 24.82 -14.99 -13.53
N GLY A 172 23.93 -14.35 -14.28
CA GLY A 172 23.15 -15.02 -15.31
C GLY A 172 21.99 -15.88 -14.81
N LYS A 173 21.72 -15.90 -13.50
CA LYS A 173 20.58 -16.58 -12.90
C LYS A 173 19.33 -15.71 -12.88
N ILE A 174 18.20 -16.30 -12.51
CA ILE A 174 16.91 -15.65 -12.29
C ILE A 174 16.64 -15.64 -10.79
N ALA A 175 16.38 -14.48 -10.19
CA ALA A 175 16.05 -14.41 -8.78
C ALA A 175 14.54 -14.59 -8.56
N LEU A 176 14.18 -15.37 -7.54
CA LEU A 176 12.86 -15.42 -6.96
C LEU A 176 12.91 -14.74 -5.60
N VAL A 177 12.12 -13.70 -5.43
CA VAL A 177 12.07 -12.91 -4.18
C VAL A 177 10.64 -12.66 -3.77
N ARG A 178 10.45 -12.50 -2.46
CA ARG A 178 9.14 -12.20 -1.88
C ARG A 178 8.98 -10.72 -1.53
N TYR A 179 7.75 -10.26 -1.50
CA TYR A 179 7.39 -9.09 -0.73
C TYR A 179 7.61 -9.40 0.75
N SER A 180 8.20 -8.47 1.49
CA SER A 180 8.49 -8.73 2.90
C SER A 180 8.85 -7.46 3.65
N VAL A 181 8.84 -7.58 4.98
CA VAL A 181 9.29 -6.54 5.93
C VAL A 181 10.67 -6.92 6.45
N PRO A 182 11.64 -5.99 6.54
CA PRO A 182 11.55 -4.62 6.04
C PRO A 182 11.44 -4.58 4.52
N TYR A 183 10.47 -3.80 4.06
CA TYR A 183 10.12 -3.75 2.65
C TYR A 183 11.14 -2.95 1.85
N SER A 184 11.36 -3.39 0.64
CA SER A 184 11.98 -2.58 -0.41
C SER A 184 11.03 -2.45 -1.59
N TYR A 185 11.10 -1.32 -2.26
CA TYR A 185 10.31 -1.12 -3.48
C TYR A 185 10.68 -2.14 -4.55
N ARG A 186 9.69 -2.53 -5.38
CA ARG A 186 9.92 -3.46 -6.51
C ARG A 186 11.09 -3.03 -7.38
N GLY A 187 11.13 -1.74 -7.74
CA GLY A 187 12.24 -1.18 -8.52
C GLY A 187 13.59 -1.30 -7.81
N PHE A 188 13.64 -1.20 -6.48
CA PHE A 188 14.87 -1.41 -5.74
C PHE A 188 15.33 -2.87 -5.77
N LYS A 189 14.39 -3.83 -5.66
CA LYS A 189 14.68 -5.26 -5.82
C LYS A 189 15.23 -5.55 -7.22
N ALA A 190 14.61 -4.98 -8.26
CA ALA A 190 15.08 -5.11 -9.64
C ALA A 190 16.48 -4.53 -9.83
N LEU A 191 16.73 -3.31 -9.33
CA LEU A 191 18.06 -2.68 -9.38
C LEU A 191 19.12 -3.50 -8.64
N THR A 192 18.77 -4.07 -7.48
CA THR A 192 19.70 -4.90 -6.71
C THR A 192 20.04 -6.18 -7.45
N ALA A 193 19.06 -6.83 -8.05
CA ALA A 193 19.26 -8.01 -8.88
C ALA A 193 20.14 -7.70 -10.11
N GLU A 194 19.87 -6.61 -10.80
CA GLU A 194 20.66 -6.15 -11.95
C GLU A 194 22.13 -5.93 -11.57
N LYS A 195 22.39 -5.23 -10.46
CA LYS A 195 23.75 -4.99 -9.97
C LYS A 195 24.52 -6.24 -9.62
N ARG A 196 23.84 -7.35 -9.33
CA ARG A 196 24.44 -8.67 -9.07
C ARG A 196 24.56 -9.53 -10.32
N GLY A 197 24.20 -8.99 -11.49
CA GLY A 197 24.31 -9.68 -12.78
C GLY A 197 23.25 -10.75 -13.01
N LEU A 198 22.13 -10.69 -12.30
CA LEU A 198 20.98 -11.54 -12.53
C LEU A 198 20.30 -11.14 -13.86
N LYS A 199 19.74 -12.11 -14.59
CA LYS A 199 19.09 -11.87 -15.89
C LYS A 199 17.63 -11.44 -15.75
N ALA A 200 16.94 -11.94 -14.71
CA ALA A 200 15.54 -11.64 -14.45
C ALA A 200 15.23 -11.74 -12.96
N LEU A 201 14.08 -11.18 -12.59
CA LEU A 201 13.55 -11.18 -11.24
C LEU A 201 12.08 -11.55 -11.28
N LEU A 202 11.70 -12.50 -10.43
CA LEU A 202 10.32 -12.86 -10.13
C LEU A 202 10.01 -12.40 -8.70
N ILE A 203 8.91 -11.68 -8.53
CA ILE A 203 8.46 -11.20 -7.21
C ILE A 203 7.11 -11.83 -6.91
N TYR A 204 6.94 -12.41 -5.73
CA TYR A 204 5.69 -13.00 -5.29
C TYR A 204 5.27 -12.49 -3.91
N SER A 205 3.98 -12.50 -3.62
CA SER A 205 3.44 -12.28 -2.27
C SER A 205 3.49 -13.58 -1.49
N ASP A 206 4.07 -13.54 -0.28
CA ASP A 206 4.14 -14.74 0.57
C ASP A 206 2.82 -14.87 1.33
N PRO A 207 2.05 -15.94 1.12
CA PRO A 207 0.77 -16.14 1.79
C PRO A 207 0.88 -16.28 3.32
N ALA A 208 2.08 -16.53 3.84
CA ALA A 208 2.34 -16.48 5.29
C ALA A 208 2.37 -15.05 5.84
N GLU A 209 2.59 -14.05 5.00
CA GLU A 209 2.70 -12.64 5.38
C GLU A 209 1.52 -11.79 4.90
N ASP A 210 0.74 -12.28 3.94
CA ASP A 210 -0.40 -11.60 3.35
C ASP A 210 -1.55 -12.56 3.05
N GLY A 211 -2.73 -12.03 2.74
CA GLY A 211 -3.89 -12.79 2.35
C GLY A 211 -4.61 -13.53 3.48
N PHE A 212 -5.52 -14.41 3.10
CA PHE A 212 -6.43 -15.11 4.02
C PHE A 212 -5.71 -16.11 4.95
N LYS A 213 -4.54 -16.58 4.59
CA LYS A 213 -3.75 -17.48 5.45
C LYS A 213 -3.17 -16.78 6.68
N LYS A 214 -3.04 -15.46 6.62
CA LYS A 214 -2.58 -14.66 7.76
C LYS A 214 -3.70 -14.30 8.73
N GLY A 215 -4.92 -14.17 8.24
CA GLY A 215 -6.06 -13.81 9.05
C GLY A 215 -7.28 -13.48 8.21
N LYS A 216 -8.23 -12.79 8.84
CA LYS A 216 -9.46 -12.38 8.17
C LYS A 216 -9.16 -11.34 7.09
N THR A 217 -9.69 -11.60 5.91
CA THR A 217 -9.61 -10.66 4.78
C THR A 217 -10.70 -9.60 4.86
N PHE A 218 -10.53 -8.52 4.11
CA PHE A 218 -11.57 -7.51 3.95
C PHE A 218 -12.87 -8.15 3.37
N PRO A 219 -14.08 -7.79 3.85
CA PRO A 219 -14.36 -6.73 4.83
C PRO A 219 -14.26 -7.11 6.30
N ASP A 220 -14.05 -8.40 6.62
CA ASP A 220 -14.08 -8.92 7.99
C ASP A 220 -12.76 -8.72 8.75
N GLY A 221 -11.71 -8.31 8.06
CA GLY A 221 -10.38 -8.05 8.60
C GLY A 221 -9.52 -7.17 7.69
N PRO A 222 -8.28 -6.90 8.10
CA PRO A 222 -7.41 -5.93 7.41
C PRO A 222 -6.63 -6.51 6.22
N TRP A 223 -6.67 -7.82 5.99
CA TRP A 223 -5.83 -8.48 4.99
C TRP A 223 -6.52 -8.50 3.62
N GLY A 224 -5.73 -8.38 2.57
CA GLY A 224 -6.18 -8.65 1.22
C GLY A 224 -6.39 -10.15 0.98
N PRO A 225 -7.08 -10.55 -0.10
CA PRO A 225 -7.07 -11.93 -0.55
C PRO A 225 -5.64 -12.35 -0.94
N GLU A 226 -5.42 -13.66 -0.96
CA GLU A 226 -4.15 -14.22 -1.45
C GLU A 226 -3.98 -13.90 -2.93
N SER A 227 -2.83 -13.38 -3.28
CA SER A 227 -2.44 -13.04 -4.65
C SER A 227 -1.31 -13.95 -5.15
#